data_860badf8f156c1ff5c61dfb3fb15e68f
#
_entry.id   860badf8f156c1ff5c61dfb3fb15e68f
#
_cell.length_a   1.000
_cell.length_b   1.000
_cell.length_c   1.000
_cell.angle_alpha   90.00
_cell.angle_beta   90.00
_cell.angle_gamma   90.00
#
_symmetry.space_group_name_H-M   'P 1'
#
loop_
_entity.id
_entity.type
_entity.pdbx_description
1 polymer ?
#
loop_
_entity_poly.entity_id
_entity_poly.type
_entity_poly.pdbx_seq_one_letter_code
_entity_poly.pdbx_strand_id
1 'polypeptide(L)'
;PAEVTIINERVCEGCGDCGEKSNCMSVEPVQTEFGRKTRIHQSSCNKDFSCVKGFCPSFLTITPNPEPAGDGAPKKKKKGRIPVLDRELPQPVNKIDDTIGVGIHVMGIGGTGSVTVVATLANAARLEGKHVIGLDQTGLAQKGGAVISDIKITHVPFQGSNKISDGRAALYLGFDILNATDPKNLDKCGPNRTIAVVSTTQTPTGQMVSN
;
A
#
# COMPACT_ATOMS: atom_id res chain seq x y z
N PRO A 1 12.23 10.98 -10.32
CA PRO A 1 12.86 10.87 -11.63
C PRO A 1 11.88 11.22 -12.72
N ALA A 2 12.38 11.92 -13.76
CA ALA A 2 11.56 12.31 -14.91
C ALA A 2 11.25 11.14 -15.86
N GLU A 3 11.97 10.02 -15.70
CA GLU A 3 11.87 8.86 -16.58
C GLU A 3 10.84 7.85 -16.11
N VAL A 4 10.17 7.23 -17.08
CA VAL A 4 9.18 6.18 -16.85
C VAL A 4 9.55 4.97 -17.71
N THR A 5 9.65 3.80 -17.08
CA THR A 5 9.90 2.54 -17.80
C THR A 5 8.59 1.82 -18.01
N ILE A 6 8.38 1.34 -19.23
CA ILE A 6 7.23 0.50 -19.62
C ILE A 6 7.72 -0.77 -20.31
N ILE A 7 6.88 -1.79 -20.32
CA ILE A 7 7.08 -3.00 -21.13
C ILE A 7 6.11 -2.92 -22.30
N ASN A 8 6.65 -3.06 -23.50
CA ASN A 8 5.84 -3.18 -24.70
C ASN A 8 5.29 -4.61 -24.81
N GLU A 9 4.00 -4.76 -24.52
CA GLU A 9 3.31 -6.05 -24.51
C GLU A 9 3.34 -6.78 -25.87
N ARG A 10 3.49 -6.03 -26.98
CA ARG A 10 3.61 -6.62 -28.33
C ARG A 10 4.96 -7.28 -28.56
N VAL A 11 6.00 -6.86 -27.86
CA VAL A 11 7.36 -7.39 -27.96
C VAL A 11 7.65 -8.38 -26.85
N CYS A 12 6.94 -8.27 -25.72
CA CYS A 12 7.09 -9.14 -24.57
C CYS A 12 6.73 -10.59 -24.90
N GLU A 13 7.61 -11.52 -24.59
CA GLU A 13 7.37 -12.96 -24.78
C GLU A 13 6.71 -13.64 -23.56
N GLY A 14 6.52 -12.91 -22.46
CA GLY A 14 5.90 -13.43 -21.25
C GLY A 14 6.78 -14.40 -20.46
N CYS A 15 8.10 -14.36 -20.64
CA CYS A 15 9.05 -15.30 -20.02
C CYS A 15 9.17 -15.12 -18.48
N GLY A 16 8.72 -13.99 -17.91
CA GLY A 16 8.77 -13.75 -16.47
C GLY A 16 10.13 -13.30 -15.91
N ASP A 17 11.21 -13.32 -16.68
CA ASP A 17 12.60 -13.01 -16.25
C ASP A 17 12.73 -11.65 -15.54
N CYS A 18 11.99 -10.64 -16.01
CA CYS A 18 11.97 -9.32 -15.35
C CYS A 18 11.37 -9.34 -13.95
N GLY A 19 10.37 -10.19 -13.71
CA GLY A 19 9.79 -10.39 -12.39
C GLY A 19 10.73 -11.14 -11.46
N GLU A 20 11.33 -12.23 -11.95
CA GLU A 20 12.29 -13.05 -11.21
C GLU A 20 13.52 -12.24 -10.79
N LYS A 21 14.13 -11.50 -11.72
CA LYS A 21 15.33 -10.70 -11.43
C LYS A 21 15.09 -9.49 -10.54
N SER A 22 13.94 -8.86 -10.66
CA SER A 22 13.64 -7.66 -9.88
C SER A 22 12.94 -7.95 -8.55
N ASN A 23 12.22 -9.09 -8.46
CA ASN A 23 11.28 -9.38 -7.39
C ASN A 23 10.38 -8.17 -7.08
N CYS A 24 9.90 -7.51 -8.14
CA CYS A 24 9.19 -6.24 -8.06
C CYS A 24 7.68 -6.44 -8.18
N MET A 25 6.93 -5.99 -7.19
CA MET A 25 5.47 -6.08 -7.18
C MET A 25 4.77 -5.27 -8.28
N SER A 26 5.49 -4.32 -8.89
CA SER A 26 4.93 -3.51 -9.99
C SER A 26 5.03 -4.22 -11.35
N VAL A 27 5.80 -5.30 -11.43
CA VAL A 27 5.89 -6.16 -12.61
C VAL A 27 4.80 -7.20 -12.48
N GLU A 28 3.75 -7.08 -13.29
CA GLU A 28 2.56 -7.93 -13.19
C GLU A 28 2.23 -8.61 -14.52
N PRO A 29 1.64 -9.82 -14.49
CA PRO A 29 1.18 -10.50 -15.69
C PRO A 29 -0.07 -9.82 -16.26
N VAL A 30 -0.18 -9.81 -17.57
CA VAL A 30 -1.37 -9.36 -18.30
C VAL A 30 -1.74 -10.39 -19.35
N GLN A 31 -3.02 -10.74 -19.43
CA GLN A 31 -3.52 -11.62 -20.48
C GLN A 31 -3.81 -10.81 -21.73
N THR A 32 -3.29 -11.25 -22.85
CA THR A 32 -3.50 -10.64 -24.17
C THR A 32 -4.00 -11.69 -25.14
N GLU A 33 -4.45 -11.26 -26.34
CA GLU A 33 -4.81 -12.17 -27.44
C GLU A 33 -3.63 -13.05 -27.89
N PHE A 34 -2.38 -12.63 -27.62
CA PHE A 34 -1.15 -13.40 -27.93
C PHE A 34 -0.61 -14.15 -26.68
N GLY A 35 -1.47 -14.47 -25.72
CA GLY A 35 -1.10 -15.14 -24.50
C GLY A 35 -0.69 -14.20 -23.38
N ARG A 36 -0.13 -14.78 -22.31
CA ARG A 36 0.31 -14.04 -21.11
C ARG A 36 1.54 -13.20 -21.44
N LYS A 37 1.47 -11.92 -21.10
CA LYS A 37 2.55 -10.94 -21.23
C LYS A 37 2.83 -10.32 -19.87
N THR A 38 3.76 -9.39 -19.81
CA THR A 38 4.11 -8.68 -18.58
C THR A 38 4.01 -7.17 -18.83
N ARG A 39 3.52 -6.45 -17.82
CA ARG A 39 3.49 -4.99 -17.83
C ARG A 39 4.01 -4.42 -16.51
N ILE A 40 4.30 -3.12 -16.48
CA ILE A 40 4.66 -2.39 -15.27
C ILE A 40 3.46 -1.56 -14.81
N HIS A 41 2.97 -1.85 -13.62
CA HIS A 41 1.93 -1.05 -12.97
C HIS A 41 2.55 0.24 -12.43
N GLN A 42 2.33 1.35 -13.13
CA GLN A 42 3.04 2.61 -12.90
C GLN A 42 2.78 3.25 -11.54
N SER A 43 1.60 3.08 -10.97
CA SER A 43 1.26 3.67 -9.68
C SER A 43 1.96 3.01 -8.49
N SER A 44 2.35 1.74 -8.62
CA SER A 44 3.12 1.01 -7.60
C SER A 44 4.62 0.99 -7.88
N CYS A 45 5.06 1.50 -9.03
CA CYS A 45 6.46 1.50 -9.43
C CYS A 45 7.26 2.55 -8.64
N ASN A 46 8.25 2.09 -7.88
CA ASN A 46 9.16 2.97 -7.12
C ASN A 46 10.33 3.53 -7.97
N LYS A 47 10.37 3.20 -9.28
CA LYS A 47 11.36 3.69 -10.25
C LYS A 47 12.82 3.39 -9.88
N ASP A 48 13.08 2.22 -9.31
CA ASP A 48 14.44 1.76 -9.03
C ASP A 48 15.12 1.05 -10.20
N PHE A 49 14.38 0.83 -11.30
CA PHE A 49 14.87 0.24 -12.54
C PHE A 49 15.50 -1.16 -12.41
N SER A 50 15.24 -1.87 -11.31
CA SER A 50 15.76 -3.22 -11.09
C SER A 50 15.27 -4.22 -12.13
N CYS A 51 14.07 -4.01 -12.68
CA CYS A 51 13.47 -4.87 -13.71
C CYS A 51 14.18 -4.80 -15.07
N VAL A 52 14.94 -3.73 -15.34
CA VAL A 52 15.62 -3.52 -16.64
C VAL A 52 16.98 -4.27 -16.73
N LYS A 53 17.45 -4.84 -15.63
CA LYS A 53 18.76 -5.54 -15.57
C LYS A 53 18.86 -6.77 -16.48
N GLY A 54 17.75 -7.25 -17.03
CA GLY A 54 17.68 -8.41 -17.92
C GLY A 54 18.01 -8.16 -19.39
N PHE A 55 18.30 -6.94 -19.81
CA PHE A 55 18.54 -6.59 -21.23
C PHE A 55 17.42 -7.01 -22.19
N CYS A 56 16.19 -6.99 -21.73
CA CYS A 56 15.04 -7.40 -22.53
C CYS A 56 14.62 -6.30 -23.53
N PRO A 57 14.44 -6.61 -24.83
CA PRO A 57 14.07 -5.63 -25.85
C PRO A 57 12.64 -5.07 -25.69
N SER A 58 11.83 -5.67 -24.83
CA SER A 58 10.47 -5.18 -24.55
C SER A 58 10.44 -3.93 -23.68
N PHE A 59 11.53 -3.59 -23.00
CA PHE A 59 11.58 -2.40 -22.15
C PHE A 59 11.80 -1.14 -22.96
N LEU A 60 10.99 -0.14 -22.65
CA LEU A 60 11.10 1.21 -23.21
C LEU A 60 11.19 2.20 -22.05
N THR A 61 12.15 3.12 -22.14
CA THR A 61 12.24 4.25 -21.21
C THR A 61 11.66 5.48 -21.89
N ILE A 62 10.66 6.07 -21.27
CA ILE A 62 10.01 7.30 -21.73
C ILE A 62 10.58 8.45 -20.90
N THR A 63 11.27 9.35 -21.55
CA THR A 63 11.69 10.61 -20.95
C THR A 63 10.70 11.69 -21.42
N PRO A 64 9.92 12.31 -20.52
CA PRO A 64 9.05 13.40 -20.92
C PRO A 64 9.87 14.51 -21.56
N ASN A 65 9.43 15.01 -22.71
CA ASN A 65 10.02 16.23 -23.28
C ASN A 65 9.91 17.31 -22.22
N PRO A 66 11.01 18.02 -21.89
CA PRO A 66 10.87 19.24 -21.13
C PRO A 66 9.90 20.14 -21.92
N GLU A 67 8.80 20.59 -21.28
CA GLU A 67 7.93 21.56 -21.93
C GLU A 67 8.83 22.65 -22.51
N PRO A 68 8.63 23.07 -23.79
CA PRO A 68 9.39 24.17 -24.33
C PRO A 68 9.26 25.32 -23.33
N ALA A 69 10.41 25.82 -22.88
CA ALA A 69 10.45 26.97 -21.97
C ALA A 69 9.79 28.14 -22.69
N GLY A 70 8.48 28.20 -22.62
CA GLY A 70 7.69 29.37 -23.02
C GLY A 70 8.09 30.50 -22.10
N ASP A 71 8.43 31.60 -22.71
CA ASP A 71 8.86 32.85 -22.07
C ASP A 71 8.05 33.13 -20.81
N GLY A 72 8.74 33.20 -19.70
CA GLY A 72 8.33 33.94 -18.54
C GLY A 72 7.49 33.20 -17.50
N ALA A 73 8.04 33.21 -16.33
CA ALA A 73 7.52 32.95 -15.02
C ALA A 73 7.41 31.43 -14.63
N PRO A 74 7.98 31.05 -13.49
CA PRO A 74 7.76 29.71 -12.94
C PRO A 74 6.26 29.53 -12.74
N LYS A 75 5.65 28.64 -13.52
CA LYS A 75 4.26 28.20 -13.28
C LYS A 75 4.22 27.76 -11.82
N LYS A 76 3.66 28.61 -10.95
CA LYS A 76 3.40 28.27 -9.56
C LYS A 76 2.69 26.93 -9.60
N LYS A 77 3.34 25.88 -9.10
CA LYS A 77 2.68 24.60 -8.89
C LYS A 77 1.38 24.92 -8.19
N LYS A 78 0.24 24.77 -8.87
CA LYS A 78 -1.06 24.92 -8.24
C LYS A 78 -1.01 24.02 -7.03
N LYS A 79 -0.94 24.61 -5.82
CA LYS A 79 -1.08 23.84 -4.59
C LYS A 79 -2.35 23.04 -4.78
N GLY A 80 -2.22 21.71 -4.84
CA GLY A 80 -3.37 20.84 -4.99
C GLY A 80 -4.40 21.29 -3.96
N ARG A 81 -5.56 21.71 -4.43
CA ARG A 81 -6.64 22.12 -3.55
C ARG A 81 -6.97 20.87 -2.75
N ILE A 82 -6.77 20.90 -1.44
CA ILE A 82 -7.21 19.81 -0.57
C ILE A 82 -8.70 19.64 -0.88
N PRO A 83 -9.15 18.47 -1.34
CA PRO A 83 -10.57 18.29 -1.62
C PRO A 83 -11.33 18.54 -0.33
N VAL A 84 -12.15 19.59 -0.35
CA VAL A 84 -13.05 19.87 0.77
C VAL A 84 -14.20 18.88 0.60
N LEU A 85 -14.48 18.13 1.66
CA LEU A 85 -15.63 17.24 1.68
C LEU A 85 -16.88 18.12 1.60
N ASP A 86 -17.68 17.94 0.57
CA ASP A 86 -18.93 18.69 0.30
C ASP A 86 -20.17 18.05 0.95
N ARG A 87 -19.96 17.03 1.77
CA ARG A 87 -21.01 16.30 2.49
C ARG A 87 -20.65 16.12 3.97
N GLU A 88 -21.65 16.05 4.82
CA GLU A 88 -21.44 15.66 6.20
C GLU A 88 -20.93 14.23 6.31
N LEU A 89 -19.91 14.05 7.14
CA LEU A 89 -19.45 12.71 7.47
C LEU A 89 -20.48 12.02 8.38
N PRO A 90 -20.76 10.73 8.13
CA PRO A 90 -21.60 9.97 9.03
C PRO A 90 -20.99 9.97 10.43
N GLN A 91 -21.84 10.13 11.45
CA GLN A 91 -21.39 10.05 12.84
C GLN A 91 -20.90 8.65 13.15
N PRO A 92 -19.79 8.50 13.89
CA PRO A 92 -19.27 7.20 14.27
C PRO A 92 -20.27 6.43 15.12
N VAL A 93 -20.58 5.21 14.72
CA VAL A 93 -21.48 4.30 15.45
C VAL A 93 -20.82 3.79 16.72
N ASN A 94 -19.53 3.48 16.65
CA ASN A 94 -18.74 2.99 17.77
C ASN A 94 -17.97 4.15 18.39
N LYS A 95 -18.20 4.38 19.68
CA LYS A 95 -17.42 5.32 20.46
C LYS A 95 -16.18 4.64 21.02
N ILE A 96 -15.12 5.42 21.21
CA ILE A 96 -13.90 4.94 21.87
C ILE A 96 -14.24 4.62 23.33
N ASP A 97 -14.02 3.38 23.73
CA ASP A 97 -14.13 2.98 25.14
C ASP A 97 -12.91 3.51 25.90
N ASP A 98 -13.15 4.27 26.96
CA ASP A 98 -12.10 4.90 27.76
C ASP A 98 -11.19 3.87 28.45
N THR A 99 -11.70 2.66 28.69
CA THR A 99 -10.96 1.60 29.40
C THR A 99 -10.12 0.74 28.49
N ILE A 100 -10.55 0.51 27.24
CA ILE A 100 -9.92 -0.43 26.32
C ILE A 100 -9.34 0.29 25.11
N GLY A 101 -9.96 1.40 24.71
CA GLY A 101 -9.63 2.10 23.46
C GLY A 101 -10.05 1.36 22.21
N VAL A 102 -9.64 1.90 21.05
CA VAL A 102 -9.87 1.31 19.74
C VAL A 102 -8.55 0.75 19.21
N GLY A 103 -8.52 -0.55 18.90
CA GLY A 103 -7.42 -1.23 18.25
C GLY A 103 -7.66 -1.33 16.75
N ILE A 104 -6.72 -0.87 15.94
CA ILE A 104 -6.75 -0.99 14.48
C ILE A 104 -5.57 -1.85 14.04
N HIS A 105 -5.88 -3.00 13.42
CA HIS A 105 -4.88 -3.90 12.86
C HIS A 105 -4.82 -3.70 11.35
N VAL A 106 -3.64 -3.36 10.86
CA VAL A 106 -3.41 -3.00 9.46
C VAL A 106 -2.36 -3.93 8.87
N MET A 107 -2.63 -4.50 7.72
CA MET A 107 -1.65 -5.33 7.03
C MET A 107 -1.64 -5.05 5.53
N GLY A 108 -0.49 -5.26 4.93
CA GLY A 108 -0.29 -5.10 3.50
C GLY A 108 1.09 -5.56 3.06
N ILE A 109 1.37 -5.36 1.79
CA ILE A 109 2.68 -5.62 1.20
C ILE A 109 3.51 -4.33 1.25
N GLY A 110 4.80 -4.45 1.50
CA GLY A 110 5.75 -3.33 1.46
C GLY A 110 5.66 -2.58 0.12
N GLY A 111 5.41 -1.27 0.19
CA GLY A 111 5.17 -0.40 -0.97
C GLY A 111 3.70 -0.06 -1.24
N THR A 112 2.73 -0.69 -0.58
CA THR A 112 1.29 -0.36 -0.72
C THR A 112 0.86 0.88 0.05
N GLY A 113 1.77 1.49 0.83
CA GLY A 113 1.48 2.69 1.60
C GLY A 113 0.78 2.44 2.95
N SER A 114 0.68 1.19 3.40
CA SER A 114 0.05 0.82 4.68
C SER A 114 0.60 1.62 5.85
N VAL A 115 1.92 1.74 5.98
CA VAL A 115 2.57 2.53 7.04
C VAL A 115 2.21 4.02 6.94
N THR A 116 2.08 4.57 5.73
CA THR A 116 1.69 5.96 5.53
C THR A 116 0.26 6.21 6.01
N VAL A 117 -0.65 5.29 5.71
CA VAL A 117 -2.04 5.36 6.19
C VAL A 117 -2.09 5.29 7.72
N VAL A 118 -1.33 4.35 8.30
CA VAL A 118 -1.19 4.21 9.76
C VAL A 118 -0.70 5.51 10.40
N ALA A 119 0.37 6.08 9.87
CA ALA A 119 0.91 7.36 10.36
C ALA A 119 -0.10 8.50 10.23
N THR A 120 -0.88 8.53 9.14
CA THR A 120 -1.93 9.53 8.93
C THR A 120 -3.06 9.39 9.96
N LEU A 121 -3.53 8.16 10.20
CA LEU A 121 -4.55 7.88 11.22
C LEU A 121 -4.07 8.25 12.63
N ALA A 122 -2.83 7.91 12.96
CA ALA A 122 -2.21 8.26 14.23
C ALA A 122 -2.13 9.78 14.44
N ASN A 123 -1.71 10.51 13.41
CA ASN A 123 -1.66 11.96 13.47
C ASN A 123 -3.04 12.61 13.56
N ALA A 124 -4.03 12.11 12.82
CA ALA A 124 -5.41 12.59 12.90
C ALA A 124 -5.96 12.41 14.31
N ALA A 125 -5.79 11.24 14.92
CA ALA A 125 -6.23 10.97 16.28
C ALA A 125 -5.54 11.89 17.29
N ARG A 126 -4.24 12.17 17.12
CA ARG A 126 -3.53 13.13 17.98
C ARG A 126 -4.05 14.56 17.85
N LEU A 127 -4.37 14.99 16.61
CA LEU A 127 -4.97 16.30 16.38
C LEU A 127 -6.34 16.45 17.05
N GLU A 128 -7.08 15.34 17.20
CA GLU A 128 -8.33 15.26 17.98
C GLU A 128 -8.11 15.18 19.50
N GLY A 129 -6.88 15.31 19.97
CA GLY A 129 -6.55 15.22 21.40
C GLY A 129 -6.57 13.81 21.98
N LYS A 130 -6.49 12.78 21.13
CA LYS A 130 -6.42 11.38 21.58
C LYS A 130 -4.97 10.95 21.85
N HIS A 131 -4.81 9.93 22.66
CA HIS A 131 -3.55 9.24 22.85
C HIS A 131 -3.43 8.08 21.88
N VAL A 132 -2.27 7.96 21.25
CA VAL A 132 -2.01 6.92 20.25
C VAL A 132 -0.72 6.23 20.59
N ILE A 133 -0.74 4.92 20.59
CA ILE A 133 0.44 4.06 20.56
C ILE A 133 0.37 3.14 19.37
N GLY A 134 1.49 2.88 18.74
CA GLY A 134 1.57 2.04 17.55
C GLY A 134 2.79 1.14 17.55
N LEU A 135 2.73 0.13 16.70
CA LEU A 135 3.81 -0.80 16.40
C LEU A 135 3.76 -1.12 14.92
N ASP A 136 4.86 -0.84 14.22
CA ASP A 136 5.05 -1.28 12.84
C ASP A 136 6.03 -2.44 12.81
N GLN A 137 5.62 -3.53 12.19
CA GLN A 137 6.43 -4.73 11.95
C GLN A 137 6.64 -4.90 10.45
N THR A 138 7.86 -4.71 10.01
CA THR A 138 8.27 -4.89 8.63
C THR A 138 9.07 -6.17 8.49
N GLY A 139 8.84 -6.93 7.41
CA GLY A 139 9.67 -8.07 7.08
C GLY A 139 11.08 -7.67 6.63
N LEU A 140 11.99 -8.63 6.55
CA LEU A 140 13.36 -8.42 6.07
C LEU A 140 13.41 -8.09 4.57
N ALA A 141 12.39 -8.46 3.81
CA ALA A 141 12.29 -8.15 2.39
C ALA A 141 11.92 -6.67 2.19
N GLN A 142 12.79 -5.90 1.55
CA GLN A 142 12.55 -4.49 1.26
C GLN A 142 11.38 -4.25 0.30
N LYS A 143 11.07 -5.24 -0.57
CA LYS A 143 9.99 -5.19 -1.54
C LYS A 143 9.13 -6.44 -1.42
N GLY A 144 7.82 -6.27 -1.44
CA GLY A 144 6.87 -7.38 -1.42
C GLY A 144 6.79 -8.15 -0.11
N GLY A 145 7.54 -7.74 0.94
CA GLY A 145 7.45 -8.34 2.26
C GLY A 145 6.19 -7.90 3.01
N ALA A 146 5.70 -8.75 3.90
CA ALA A 146 4.56 -8.41 4.74
C ALA A 146 4.88 -7.23 5.66
N VAL A 147 3.94 -6.29 5.74
CA VAL A 147 3.98 -5.16 6.67
C VAL A 147 2.73 -5.22 7.52
N ILE A 148 2.91 -5.25 8.82
CA ILE A 148 1.83 -5.32 9.79
C ILE A 148 1.99 -4.15 10.74
N SER A 149 0.91 -3.42 10.97
CA SER A 149 0.89 -2.28 11.89
C SER A 149 -0.27 -2.39 12.85
N ASP A 150 0.01 -2.23 14.12
CA ASP A 150 -0.99 -2.11 15.17
C ASP A 150 -1.08 -0.67 15.65
N ILE A 151 -2.28 -0.12 15.77
CA ILE A 151 -2.54 1.18 16.41
C ILE A 151 -3.57 1.01 17.49
N LYS A 152 -3.31 1.60 18.64
CA LYS A 152 -4.31 1.76 19.71
C LYS A 152 -4.55 3.23 19.96
N ILE A 153 -5.83 3.61 19.96
CA ILE A 153 -6.29 4.98 20.16
C ILE A 153 -7.13 5.01 21.44
N THR A 154 -6.78 5.88 22.37
CA THR A 154 -7.45 6.01 23.67
C THR A 154 -7.71 7.47 24.01
N HIS A 155 -8.68 7.74 24.91
CA HIS A 155 -8.91 9.08 25.44
C HIS A 155 -7.90 9.48 26.51
N VAL A 156 -7.40 8.51 27.27
CA VAL A 156 -6.44 8.72 28.36
C VAL A 156 -5.10 8.07 28.01
N PRO A 157 -4.00 8.50 28.62
CA PRO A 157 -2.71 7.85 28.42
C PRO A 157 -2.79 6.36 28.72
N PHE A 158 -2.39 5.54 27.76
CA PHE A 158 -2.42 4.09 27.89
C PHE A 158 -1.04 3.55 28.29
N GLN A 159 -1.01 2.78 29.37
CA GLN A 159 0.18 2.04 29.79
C GLN A 159 -0.05 0.55 29.51
N GLY A 160 0.64 0.01 28.52
CA GLY A 160 0.49 -1.38 28.15
C GLY A 160 1.13 -1.70 26.80
N SER A 161 0.89 -2.92 26.32
CA SER A 161 1.43 -3.38 25.04
C SER A 161 0.86 -2.57 23.87
N ASN A 162 1.73 -2.16 22.96
CA ASN A 162 1.35 -1.56 21.67
C ASN A 162 0.80 -2.58 20.67
N LYS A 163 0.92 -3.90 20.95
CA LYS A 163 0.39 -4.96 20.11
C LYS A 163 -1.07 -5.25 20.42
N ILE A 164 -1.87 -5.50 19.37
CA ILE A 164 -3.26 -5.93 19.53
C ILE A 164 -3.30 -7.42 19.86
N SER A 165 -4.04 -7.77 20.92
CA SER A 165 -4.25 -9.16 21.31
C SER A 165 -5.29 -9.82 20.39
N ASP A 166 -5.32 -11.16 20.41
CA ASP A 166 -6.23 -11.94 19.60
C ASP A 166 -7.70 -11.63 19.95
N GLY A 167 -8.54 -11.56 18.93
CA GLY A 167 -9.95 -11.18 19.05
C GLY A 167 -10.23 -9.74 19.46
N ARG A 168 -9.22 -8.85 19.51
CA ARG A 168 -9.36 -7.50 20.08
C ARG A 168 -9.27 -6.35 19.07
N ALA A 169 -9.04 -6.61 17.81
CA ALA A 169 -9.12 -5.59 16.79
C ALA A 169 -10.56 -5.08 16.65
N ALA A 170 -10.76 -3.78 16.69
CA ALA A 170 -12.03 -3.15 16.35
C ALA A 170 -12.16 -2.92 14.86
N LEU A 171 -11.05 -2.55 14.21
CA LEU A 171 -10.94 -2.39 12.77
C LEU A 171 -9.78 -3.23 12.24
N TYR A 172 -10.04 -3.96 11.15
CA TYR A 172 -9.09 -4.80 10.44
C TYR A 172 -8.96 -4.27 9.01
N LEU A 173 -7.82 -3.69 8.67
CA LEU A 173 -7.56 -3.06 7.37
C LEU A 173 -6.55 -3.89 6.58
N GLY A 174 -7.02 -4.60 5.56
CA GLY A 174 -6.18 -5.36 4.65
C GLY A 174 -5.93 -4.61 3.34
N PHE A 175 -4.70 -4.16 3.10
CA PHE A 175 -4.30 -3.57 1.83
C PHE A 175 -3.90 -4.61 0.79
N ASP A 176 -3.81 -5.87 1.21
CA ASP A 176 -3.51 -7.03 0.38
C ASP A 176 -4.24 -8.26 0.91
N ILE A 177 -4.86 -9.01 -0.01
CA ILE A 177 -5.68 -10.17 0.34
C ILE A 177 -4.85 -11.32 0.93
N LEU A 178 -3.61 -11.54 0.45
CA LEU A 178 -2.77 -12.64 0.93
C LEU A 178 -2.39 -12.46 2.39
N ASN A 179 -1.96 -11.24 2.77
CA ASN A 179 -1.66 -10.93 4.16
C ASN A 179 -2.93 -10.88 5.02
N ALA A 180 -4.04 -10.40 4.46
CA ALA A 180 -5.29 -10.32 5.20
C ALA A 180 -5.91 -11.70 5.50
N THR A 181 -5.58 -12.72 4.74
CA THR A 181 -6.04 -14.11 4.97
C THR A 181 -5.05 -14.97 5.73
N ASP A 182 -3.87 -14.44 6.10
CA ASP A 182 -2.94 -15.15 6.97
C ASP A 182 -3.59 -15.43 8.32
N PRO A 183 -3.61 -16.70 8.80
CA PRO A 183 -4.21 -17.05 10.09
C PRO A 183 -3.71 -16.20 11.25
N LYS A 184 -2.43 -15.86 11.29
CA LYS A 184 -1.83 -15.02 12.35
C LYS A 184 -2.44 -13.62 12.42
N ASN A 185 -2.88 -13.08 11.29
CA ASN A 185 -3.54 -11.79 11.22
C ASN A 185 -5.04 -11.94 11.53
N LEU A 186 -5.68 -13.00 11.04
CA LEU A 186 -7.08 -13.29 11.31
C LEU A 186 -7.35 -13.53 12.79
N ASP A 187 -6.40 -14.08 13.54
CA ASP A 187 -6.51 -14.26 15.00
C ASP A 187 -6.80 -12.94 15.76
N LYS A 188 -6.48 -11.78 15.16
CA LYS A 188 -6.79 -10.46 15.75
C LYS A 188 -8.27 -10.11 15.67
N CYS A 189 -9.02 -10.78 14.79
CA CYS A 189 -10.45 -10.53 14.61
C CYS A 189 -11.30 -11.22 15.65
N GLY A 190 -12.27 -10.47 16.20
CA GLY A 190 -13.30 -11.00 17.10
C GLY A 190 -14.66 -11.00 16.41
N PRO A 191 -15.47 -12.08 16.51
CA PRO A 191 -16.69 -12.28 15.71
C PRO A 191 -17.76 -11.18 15.89
N ASN A 192 -17.84 -10.57 17.06
CA ASN A 192 -18.85 -9.54 17.35
C ASN A 192 -18.25 -8.15 17.56
N ARG A 193 -16.98 -7.96 17.19
CA ARG A 193 -16.24 -6.74 17.48
C ARG A 193 -15.59 -6.12 16.25
N THR A 194 -15.03 -6.95 15.41
CA THR A 194 -14.16 -6.50 14.33
C THR A 194 -14.95 -6.15 13.07
N ILE A 195 -14.74 -4.95 12.57
CA ILE A 195 -15.12 -4.58 11.21
C ILE A 195 -13.88 -4.79 10.32
N ALA A 196 -14.02 -5.61 9.28
CA ALA A 196 -12.96 -5.87 8.34
C ALA A 196 -13.21 -5.12 7.03
N VAL A 197 -12.19 -4.40 6.57
CA VAL A 197 -12.16 -3.76 5.25
C VAL A 197 -10.90 -4.26 4.54
N VAL A 198 -11.08 -5.02 3.47
CA VAL A 198 -9.98 -5.68 2.77
C VAL A 198 -10.02 -5.30 1.30
N SER A 199 -8.86 -4.91 0.77
CA SER A 199 -8.69 -4.65 -0.66
C SER A 199 -8.79 -5.95 -1.44
N THR A 200 -9.58 -5.94 -2.50
CA THR A 200 -9.66 -7.03 -3.47
C THR A 200 -8.70 -6.87 -4.64
N THR A 201 -7.85 -5.84 -4.62
CA THR A 201 -6.81 -5.63 -5.62
C THR A 201 -5.82 -6.78 -5.57
N GLN A 202 -5.59 -7.40 -6.71
CA GLN A 202 -4.64 -8.49 -6.83
C GLN A 202 -3.23 -7.93 -7.02
N THR A 203 -2.33 -8.26 -6.11
CA THR A 203 -0.91 -7.95 -6.23
C THR A 203 -0.17 -9.29 -6.34
N PRO A 204 0.24 -9.70 -7.54
CA PRO A 204 0.89 -10.99 -7.72
C PRO A 204 2.25 -11.00 -7.03
N THR A 205 2.59 -12.12 -6.42
CA THR A 205 3.94 -12.36 -5.90
C THR A 205 4.92 -12.55 -7.05
N GLY A 206 6.23 -12.37 -6.79
CA GLY A 206 7.27 -12.63 -7.78
C GLY A 206 7.16 -14.04 -8.38
N GLN A 207 6.83 -15.04 -7.56
CA GLN A 207 6.62 -16.42 -8.01
C GLN A 207 5.39 -16.58 -8.91
N MET A 208 4.31 -15.83 -8.66
CA MET A 208 3.12 -15.82 -9.55
C MET A 208 3.40 -15.10 -10.88
N VAL A 209 4.41 -14.25 -10.93
CA VAL A 209 4.82 -13.54 -12.16
C VAL A 209 5.76 -14.40 -12.99
N SER A 210 6.63 -15.20 -12.37
CA SER A 210 7.62 -16.05 -13.06
C SER A 210 7.04 -17.39 -13.54
N ASN A 211 5.96 -17.87 -12.96
CA ASN A 211 5.22 -19.08 -13.38
C ASN A 211 3.98 -18.68 -14.20
#